data_e8732be117d879ed51b9e07e75de9988
#
_entry.id   e8732be117d879ed51b9e07e75de9988
#
_cell.length_a   1.000
_cell.length_b   1.000
_cell.length_c   1.000
_cell.angle_alpha   90.00
_cell.angle_beta   90.00
_cell.angle_gamma   90.00
#
_symmetry.space_group_name_H-M   'P 1'
#
loop_
_entity.id
_entity.type
_entity.pdbx_description
1 polymer ?
#
loop_
_entity_poly.entity_id
_entity_poly.type
_entity_poly.pdbx_seq_one_letter_code
_entity_poly.pdbx_strand_id
1 'polypeptide(L)'
;KEVEDKFPGLLISVEKDQAGPPLGYPINIEVTGDNYGDLIEVSERMRNFIINMNIPGIEELKVDVNRNKPGMRIAVDRQKAGELGVSAGQIGFQLRQSLFGEKAGVYKKDGEDYNINVRFQEEDRYNQSALFNQYITFRDMASGQIKSIPVAAVTDRKNTSGYSAIKHRSLERVVTVYSAILPGYNAAEIVNQIKTQIDAFQLPADMRYRFTGEIEEQEENMSFLSSALLYALFLILVLLVLQFNSVSKPFIILFSIFMSFTGVFLGLVVFNMTFVIIMTMMGIISLAGIVVNNSVVLLDYTQLLLDRRRDKHRLEYDYHLDRSEIFNAIVNGGKARLRPVLLTAITTVLGLIPLAVGLNINFFSLFTTGAVSYTHLTLPTSYAV
;
A
#
# COMPACT_ATOMS: atom_id res chain seq x y z
N LYS A 1 -9.72 23.69 5.28
CA LYS A 1 -9.95 25.15 5.38
C LYS A 1 -10.35 25.56 6.79
N GLU A 2 -11.40 25.03 7.43
CA GLU A 2 -11.82 25.45 8.80
C GLU A 2 -10.75 25.23 9.90
N VAL A 3 -9.83 24.31 9.71
CA VAL A 3 -8.76 23.98 10.67
C VAL A 3 -7.45 24.68 10.31
N GLU A 4 -7.19 24.87 9.05
CA GLU A 4 -5.96 25.48 8.50
C GLU A 4 -5.76 26.92 8.97
N ASP A 5 -6.85 27.70 9.02
CA ASP A 5 -6.84 29.09 9.48
C ASP A 5 -6.54 29.23 10.98
N LYS A 6 -6.72 28.18 11.77
CA LYS A 6 -6.47 28.16 13.22
C LYS A 6 -5.01 27.86 13.58
N PHE A 7 -4.24 27.31 12.66
CA PHE A 7 -2.87 26.87 12.90
C PHE A 7 -1.93 27.36 11.78
N PRO A 8 -1.61 28.66 11.73
CA PRO A 8 -0.74 29.21 10.70
C PRO A 8 0.64 28.55 10.77
N GLY A 9 1.12 28.07 9.63
CA GLY A 9 2.43 27.42 9.49
C GLY A 9 2.40 25.88 9.63
N LEU A 10 1.24 25.27 9.85
CA LEU A 10 1.08 23.83 9.77
C LEU A 10 0.44 23.44 8.43
N LEU A 11 0.99 22.41 7.82
CA LEU A 11 0.40 21.74 6.65
C LEU A 11 -0.52 20.66 7.18
N ILE A 12 -1.84 20.87 7.05
CA ILE A 12 -2.85 19.92 7.51
C ILE A 12 -3.44 19.24 6.29
N SER A 13 -3.25 17.92 6.19
CA SER A 13 -3.85 17.06 5.18
C SER A 13 -4.95 16.23 5.84
N VAL A 14 -6.13 16.22 5.23
CA VAL A 14 -7.25 15.35 5.64
C VAL A 14 -7.45 14.35 4.52
N GLU A 15 -7.10 13.11 4.78
CA GLU A 15 -7.22 12.02 3.81
C GLU A 15 -8.36 11.08 4.23
N LYS A 16 -9.06 10.54 3.24
CA LYS A 16 -10.05 9.51 3.48
C LYS A 16 -9.35 8.18 3.66
N ASP A 17 -9.70 7.49 4.74
CA ASP A 17 -9.19 6.14 4.99
C ASP A 17 -9.56 5.20 3.84
N GLN A 18 -8.58 4.61 3.19
CA GLN A 18 -8.80 3.69 2.08
C GLN A 18 -9.07 2.29 2.61
N ALA A 19 -10.15 1.68 2.14
CA ALA A 19 -10.42 0.28 2.43
C ALA A 19 -9.46 -0.60 1.60
N GLY A 20 -8.56 -1.31 2.25
CA GLY A 20 -7.59 -2.19 1.60
C GLY A 20 -6.18 -2.05 2.17
N PRO A 21 -5.19 -2.76 1.62
CA PRO A 21 -3.80 -2.55 1.97
C PRO A 21 -3.41 -1.09 1.66
N PRO A 22 -2.53 -0.48 2.47
CA PRO A 22 -2.10 0.90 2.25
C PRO A 22 -1.34 0.97 0.93
N LEU A 23 -2.01 1.48 -0.08
CA LEU A 23 -1.41 1.82 -1.37
C LEU A 23 -0.68 3.16 -1.21
N GLY A 24 0.48 3.31 -1.84
CA GLY A 24 1.17 4.59 -1.89
C GLY A 24 0.34 5.63 -2.67
N TYR A 25 0.83 6.87 -2.73
CA TYR A 25 0.18 7.89 -3.55
C TYR A 25 0.13 7.47 -5.02
N PRO A 26 -0.93 7.85 -5.76
CA PRO A 26 -1.07 7.55 -7.19
C PRO A 26 0.11 8.09 -8.02
N ILE A 27 0.54 9.31 -7.72
CA ILE A 27 1.79 9.86 -8.26
C ILE A 27 2.84 9.71 -7.17
N ASN A 28 3.84 8.88 -7.43
CA ASN A 28 4.91 8.60 -6.49
C ASN A 28 6.18 8.31 -7.30
N ILE A 29 7.11 9.27 -7.30
CA ILE A 29 8.34 9.20 -8.06
C ILE A 29 9.50 9.26 -7.08
N GLU A 30 10.19 8.14 -6.94
CA GLU A 30 11.41 8.06 -6.14
C GLU A 30 12.60 8.45 -6.98
N VAL A 31 13.39 9.37 -6.45
CA VAL A 31 14.71 9.77 -7.00
C VAL A 31 15.77 9.24 -6.06
N THR A 32 16.74 8.50 -6.59
CA THR A 32 17.84 7.90 -5.83
C THR A 32 19.18 8.45 -6.25
N GLY A 33 20.11 8.56 -5.30
CA GLY A 33 21.46 9.06 -5.54
C GLY A 33 22.30 9.14 -4.27
N ASP A 34 23.61 9.32 -4.45
CA ASP A 34 24.58 9.25 -3.34
C ASP A 34 24.61 10.52 -2.48
N ASN A 35 24.55 11.71 -3.10
CA ASN A 35 24.57 12.97 -2.38
C ASN A 35 23.16 13.44 -2.05
N TYR A 36 22.83 13.47 -0.76
CA TYR A 36 21.47 13.81 -0.32
C TYR A 36 21.09 15.28 -0.59
N GLY A 37 22.04 16.20 -0.59
CA GLY A 37 21.78 17.60 -0.90
C GLY A 37 21.38 17.81 -2.36
N ASP A 38 22.17 17.23 -3.27
CA ASP A 38 21.91 17.30 -4.70
C ASP A 38 20.64 16.54 -5.08
N LEU A 39 20.38 15.41 -4.39
CA LEU A 39 19.18 14.61 -4.56
C LEU A 39 17.91 15.42 -4.26
N ILE A 40 17.93 16.21 -3.19
CA ILE A 40 16.81 17.08 -2.85
C ILE A 40 16.61 18.17 -3.92
N GLU A 41 17.69 18.81 -4.37
CA GLU A 41 17.63 19.87 -5.39
C GLU A 41 17.06 19.34 -6.71
N VAL A 42 17.53 18.16 -7.14
CA VAL A 42 17.03 17.48 -8.34
C VAL A 42 15.56 17.10 -8.19
N SER A 43 15.15 16.59 -7.03
CA SER A 43 13.75 16.26 -6.76
C SER A 43 12.83 17.49 -6.80
N GLU A 44 13.29 18.63 -6.29
CA GLU A 44 12.54 19.90 -6.41
C GLU A 44 12.47 20.41 -7.85
N ARG A 45 13.54 20.28 -8.62
CA ARG A 45 13.52 20.61 -10.05
C ARG A 45 12.57 19.70 -10.81
N MET A 46 12.56 18.40 -10.50
CA MET A 46 11.62 17.43 -11.06
C MET A 46 10.18 17.78 -10.73
N ARG A 47 9.88 18.09 -9.46
CA ARG A 47 8.55 18.56 -9.04
C ARG A 47 8.11 19.78 -9.86
N ASN A 48 8.98 20.79 -9.98
CA ASN A 48 8.66 22.01 -10.73
C ASN A 48 8.49 21.73 -12.23
N PHE A 49 9.27 20.80 -12.80
CA PHE A 49 9.13 20.36 -14.18
C PHE A 49 7.76 19.73 -14.41
N ILE A 50 7.29 18.84 -13.51
CA ILE A 50 5.97 18.21 -13.62
C ILE A 50 4.86 19.26 -13.43
N ILE A 51 5.00 20.21 -12.52
CA ILE A 51 4.04 21.32 -12.38
C ILE A 51 3.90 22.11 -13.69
N ASN A 52 5.02 22.38 -14.37
CA ASN A 52 5.03 23.13 -15.63
C ASN A 52 4.39 22.38 -16.81
N MET A 53 4.21 21.06 -16.71
CA MET A 53 3.45 20.29 -17.69
C MET A 53 1.96 20.64 -17.70
N ASN A 54 1.45 21.29 -16.65
CA ASN A 54 0.05 21.68 -16.49
C ASN A 54 -0.96 20.53 -16.74
N ILE A 55 -0.65 19.34 -16.25
CA ILE A 55 -1.53 18.17 -16.37
C ILE A 55 -2.71 18.36 -15.43
N PRO A 56 -3.96 18.35 -15.94
CA PRO A 56 -5.13 18.53 -15.09
C PRO A 56 -5.36 17.29 -14.20
N GLY A 57 -5.86 17.52 -12.99
CA GLY A 57 -6.19 16.45 -12.04
C GLY A 57 -5.11 16.12 -11.01
N ILE A 58 -3.92 16.69 -11.12
CA ILE A 58 -2.90 16.61 -10.06
C ILE A 58 -3.31 17.58 -8.95
N GLU A 59 -3.36 17.13 -7.69
CA GLU A 59 -3.74 17.98 -6.56
C GLU A 59 -2.60 18.95 -6.22
N GLU A 60 -1.59 18.50 -5.53
CA GLU A 60 -0.41 19.29 -5.16
C GLU A 60 0.81 18.37 -5.11
N LEU A 61 1.82 18.67 -5.93
CA LEU A 61 3.06 17.92 -5.89
C LEU A 61 3.91 18.34 -4.70
N LYS A 62 4.25 17.38 -3.87
CA LYS A 62 5.07 17.52 -2.66
C LYS A 62 6.35 16.72 -2.77
N VAL A 63 7.37 17.17 -2.04
CA VAL A 63 8.61 16.42 -1.84
C VAL A 63 8.66 15.97 -0.38
N ASP A 64 8.96 14.72 -0.12
CA ASP A 64 8.90 14.11 1.21
C ASP A 64 10.11 14.45 2.11
N VAL A 65 10.69 15.62 1.91
CA VAL A 65 11.84 16.12 2.68
C VAL A 65 11.43 17.27 3.56
N ASN A 66 11.58 17.11 4.85
CA ASN A 66 11.45 18.22 5.79
C ASN A 66 12.85 18.80 6.09
N ARG A 67 13.16 19.96 5.46
CA ARG A 67 14.43 20.68 5.62
C ARG A 67 14.49 21.59 6.85
N ASN A 68 13.34 21.92 7.41
CA ASN A 68 13.26 23.02 8.37
C ASN A 68 13.11 22.52 9.82
N LYS A 69 13.62 21.33 10.12
CA LYS A 69 13.64 20.88 11.52
C LYS A 69 14.59 21.80 12.29
N PRO A 70 14.08 22.67 13.18
CA PRO A 70 14.93 23.55 13.95
C PRO A 70 15.84 22.71 14.86
N GLY A 71 17.09 23.02 14.84
CA GLY A 71 18.11 22.39 15.68
C GLY A 71 19.05 23.42 16.28
N MET A 72 19.70 23.08 17.36
CA MET A 72 20.72 23.85 17.96
C MET A 72 21.99 23.00 18.06
N ARG A 73 23.06 23.46 17.43
CA ARG A 73 24.40 22.88 17.59
C ARG A 73 25.09 23.58 18.75
N ILE A 74 25.49 22.80 19.72
CA ILE A 74 26.30 23.27 20.86
C ILE A 74 27.70 22.74 20.63
N ALA A 75 28.66 23.65 20.45
CA ALA A 75 30.06 23.33 20.33
C ALA A 75 30.78 23.62 21.67
N VAL A 76 31.51 22.64 22.18
CA VAL A 76 32.31 22.83 23.41
C VAL A 76 33.68 23.38 23.02
N ASP A 77 34.07 24.52 23.60
CA ASP A 77 35.43 25.02 23.55
C ASP A 77 36.34 24.16 24.42
N ARG A 78 37.02 23.21 23.78
CA ARG A 78 37.84 22.22 24.48
C ARG A 78 39.04 22.82 25.20
N GLN A 79 39.58 23.93 24.70
CA GLN A 79 40.70 24.60 25.31
C GLN A 79 40.26 25.27 26.63
N LYS A 80 39.24 26.09 26.58
CA LYS A 80 38.67 26.71 27.80
C LYS A 80 38.15 25.70 28.80
N ALA A 81 37.48 24.64 28.32
CA ALA A 81 37.02 23.58 29.20
C ALA A 81 38.20 22.90 29.93
N GLY A 82 39.30 22.63 29.22
CA GLY A 82 40.53 22.07 29.80
C GLY A 82 41.21 23.01 30.80
N GLU A 83 41.33 24.30 30.51
CA GLU A 83 41.87 25.33 31.42
C GLU A 83 41.06 25.44 32.72
N LEU A 84 39.75 25.27 32.63
CA LEU A 84 38.83 25.32 33.77
C LEU A 84 38.71 23.96 34.51
N GLY A 85 39.24 22.89 33.92
CA GLY A 85 39.28 21.56 34.52
C GLY A 85 37.98 20.76 34.32
N VAL A 86 37.08 21.16 33.36
CA VAL A 86 35.84 20.49 33.04
C VAL A 86 35.96 19.70 31.74
N SER A 87 35.47 18.45 31.72
CA SER A 87 35.48 17.66 30.50
C SER A 87 34.25 17.93 29.60
N ALA A 88 34.45 17.78 28.28
CA ALA A 88 33.34 17.90 27.33
C ALA A 88 32.19 16.90 27.64
N GLY A 89 32.53 15.73 28.19
CA GLY A 89 31.55 14.73 28.63
C GLY A 89 30.67 15.22 29.78
N GLN A 90 31.25 15.91 30.78
CA GLN A 90 30.49 16.48 31.89
C GLN A 90 29.56 17.59 31.42
N ILE A 91 30.00 18.43 30.48
CA ILE A 91 29.16 19.46 29.85
C ILE A 91 27.98 18.84 29.12
N GLY A 92 28.25 17.84 28.27
CA GLY A 92 27.22 17.13 27.51
C GLY A 92 26.22 16.37 28.43
N PHE A 93 26.72 15.75 29.48
CA PHE A 93 25.88 15.07 30.46
C PHE A 93 24.94 16.04 31.19
N GLN A 94 25.46 17.18 31.65
CA GLN A 94 24.65 18.21 32.32
C GLN A 94 23.54 18.75 31.41
N LEU A 95 23.86 19.07 30.14
CA LEU A 95 22.86 19.53 29.18
C LEU A 95 21.80 18.48 28.89
N ARG A 96 22.23 17.21 28.73
CA ARG A 96 21.31 16.10 28.50
C ARG A 96 20.36 15.90 29.67
N GLN A 97 20.89 15.91 30.91
CA GLN A 97 20.11 15.76 32.13
C GLN A 97 19.07 16.87 32.28
N SER A 98 19.45 18.11 31.98
CA SER A 98 18.55 19.25 32.06
C SER A 98 17.41 19.17 31.03
N LEU A 99 17.70 18.74 29.79
CA LEU A 99 16.72 18.69 28.70
C LEU A 99 15.85 17.44 28.76
N PHE A 100 16.45 16.28 28.87
CA PHE A 100 15.77 14.98 28.73
C PHE A 100 15.50 14.30 30.06
N GLY A 101 16.21 14.72 31.10
CA GLY A 101 16.15 14.10 32.41
C GLY A 101 17.10 12.93 32.59
N GLU A 102 17.23 12.54 33.85
CA GLU A 102 17.99 11.37 34.27
C GLU A 102 17.17 10.54 35.25
N LYS A 103 17.31 9.22 35.17
CA LYS A 103 16.66 8.31 36.10
C LYS A 103 17.30 8.39 37.48
N ALA A 104 16.62 9.03 38.43
CA ALA A 104 17.12 9.18 39.81
C ALA A 104 16.88 7.93 40.68
N GLY A 105 15.90 7.11 40.30
CA GLY A 105 15.56 5.92 41.06
C GLY A 105 14.35 5.19 40.53
N VAL A 106 13.89 4.19 41.27
CA VAL A 106 12.67 3.42 40.96
C VAL A 106 11.77 3.44 42.20
N TYR A 107 10.52 3.81 42.01
CA TYR A 107 9.49 3.65 43.03
C TYR A 107 8.73 2.35 42.79
N LYS A 108 8.69 1.49 43.79
CA LYS A 108 7.95 0.22 43.71
C LYS A 108 6.62 0.35 44.38
N LYS A 109 5.55 0.05 43.65
CA LYS A 109 4.18 0.05 44.15
C LYS A 109 3.39 -1.10 43.54
N ASP A 110 2.70 -1.88 44.39
CA ASP A 110 1.81 -2.97 43.97
C ASP A 110 2.48 -4.02 43.04
N GLY A 111 3.81 -4.23 43.20
CA GLY A 111 4.60 -5.16 42.42
C GLY A 111 5.13 -4.60 41.11
N GLU A 112 4.81 -3.35 40.77
CA GLU A 112 5.27 -2.65 39.56
C GLU A 112 6.36 -1.62 39.88
N ASP A 113 7.28 -1.45 38.94
CA ASP A 113 8.41 -0.53 39.01
C ASP A 113 8.14 0.76 38.25
N TYR A 114 8.08 1.90 38.96
CA TYR A 114 7.91 3.25 38.38
C TYR A 114 9.24 4.00 38.39
N ASN A 115 9.71 4.43 37.21
CA ASN A 115 10.94 5.20 37.10
C ASN A 115 10.75 6.63 37.59
N ILE A 116 11.59 7.07 38.51
CA ILE A 116 11.66 8.45 38.97
C ILE A 116 12.68 9.17 38.05
N ASN A 117 12.19 10.08 37.22
CA ASN A 117 13.03 10.90 36.34
C ASN A 117 13.09 12.33 36.86
N VAL A 118 14.29 12.89 36.94
CA VAL A 118 14.53 14.29 37.32
C VAL A 118 14.99 15.06 36.11
N ARG A 119 14.31 16.14 35.80
CA ARG A 119 14.61 17.05 34.67
C ARG A 119 14.20 18.47 35.00
N PHE A 120 14.63 19.44 34.20
CA PHE A 120 14.13 20.82 34.31
C PHE A 120 12.62 20.91 34.11
N GLN A 121 12.00 21.89 34.73
CA GLN A 121 10.61 22.25 34.46
C GLN A 121 10.43 22.60 33.00
N GLU A 122 9.21 22.47 32.53
CA GLU A 122 8.91 22.65 31.09
C GLU A 122 9.27 24.04 30.58
N GLU A 123 8.99 25.06 31.36
CA GLU A 123 9.30 26.46 31.04
C GLU A 123 10.81 26.70 30.88
N ASP A 124 11.65 26.09 31.74
CA ASP A 124 13.09 26.22 31.69
C ASP A 124 13.73 25.42 30.57
N ARG A 125 13.14 24.29 30.21
CA ARG A 125 13.65 23.44 29.10
C ARG A 125 13.54 24.14 27.75
N TYR A 126 12.51 24.93 27.52
CA TYR A 126 12.33 25.68 26.29
C TYR A 126 12.96 27.07 26.33
N ASN A 127 13.47 27.46 27.48
CA ASN A 127 14.20 28.73 27.65
C ASN A 127 15.69 28.53 27.42
N GLN A 128 16.18 29.00 26.27
CA GLN A 128 17.60 28.91 25.94
C GLN A 128 18.50 29.57 26.98
N SER A 129 18.08 30.67 27.55
CA SER A 129 18.86 31.38 28.56
C SER A 129 19.01 30.59 29.85
N ALA A 130 17.94 29.94 30.32
CA ALA A 130 18.00 29.05 31.48
C ALA A 130 18.96 27.87 31.23
N LEU A 131 18.91 27.30 30.02
CA LEU A 131 19.77 26.18 29.67
C LEU A 131 21.24 26.49 29.65
N PHE A 132 21.67 27.70 29.18
CA PHE A 132 23.09 28.07 29.11
C PHE A 132 23.59 28.76 30.37
N ASN A 133 22.72 29.38 31.17
CA ASN A 133 23.09 29.99 32.44
C ASN A 133 23.19 28.99 33.59
N GLN A 134 22.84 27.73 33.38
CA GLN A 134 23.05 26.72 34.41
C GLN A 134 24.53 26.51 34.70
N TYR A 135 24.84 26.09 35.93
CA TYR A 135 26.18 25.82 36.39
C TYR A 135 26.50 24.32 36.39
N ILE A 136 27.69 23.99 35.92
CA ILE A 136 28.25 22.63 36.05
C ILE A 136 29.09 22.62 37.32
N THR A 137 28.69 21.88 38.31
CA THR A 137 29.43 21.69 39.55
C THR A 137 30.17 20.35 39.52
N PHE A 138 31.48 20.43 39.64
CA PHE A 138 32.34 19.24 39.60
C PHE A 138 33.53 19.39 40.57
N ARG A 139 34.14 18.27 40.90
CA ARG A 139 35.36 18.27 41.70
C ARG A 139 36.54 18.30 40.76
N ASP A 140 37.36 19.38 40.90
CA ASP A 140 38.58 19.49 40.14
C ASP A 140 39.60 18.43 40.63
N MET A 141 40.03 17.57 39.75
CA MET A 141 40.93 16.45 40.07
C MET A 141 42.36 16.93 40.46
N ALA A 142 42.77 18.09 40.00
CA ALA A 142 44.11 18.65 40.29
C ALA A 142 44.17 19.31 41.67
N SER A 143 43.17 20.11 42.05
CA SER A 143 43.14 20.86 43.29
C SER A 143 42.29 20.22 44.39
N GLY A 144 41.47 19.22 44.05
CA GLY A 144 40.50 18.60 44.95
C GLY A 144 39.32 19.48 45.35
N GLN A 145 39.27 20.73 44.87
CA GLN A 145 38.24 21.72 45.18
C GLN A 145 36.98 21.51 44.33
N ILE A 146 35.82 21.89 44.89
CA ILE A 146 34.57 21.95 44.14
C ILE A 146 34.53 23.25 43.36
N LYS A 147 34.45 23.14 42.05
CA LYS A 147 34.32 24.27 41.12
C LYS A 147 32.91 24.26 40.54
N SER A 148 32.42 25.49 40.25
CA SER A 148 31.11 25.69 39.57
C SER A 148 31.31 26.65 38.43
N ILE A 149 31.00 26.25 37.22
CA ILE A 149 31.25 26.96 35.98
C ILE A 149 29.98 27.06 35.16
N PRO A 150 29.56 28.25 34.69
CA PRO A 150 28.39 28.34 33.81
C PRO A 150 28.63 27.66 32.47
N VAL A 151 27.67 26.95 31.95
CA VAL A 151 27.73 26.25 30.66
C VAL A 151 28.12 27.22 29.54
N ALA A 152 27.59 28.46 29.58
CA ALA A 152 27.88 29.51 28.59
C ALA A 152 29.37 29.90 28.49
N ALA A 153 30.18 29.70 29.58
CA ALA A 153 31.59 30.03 29.56
C ALA A 153 32.43 29.12 28.66
N VAL A 154 31.97 27.90 28.45
CA VAL A 154 32.70 26.82 27.76
C VAL A 154 31.98 26.28 26.51
N THR A 155 30.88 26.90 26.10
CA THR A 155 30.08 26.46 24.94
C THR A 155 29.73 27.63 24.04
N ASP A 156 29.81 27.37 22.71
CA ASP A 156 29.25 28.22 21.68
C ASP A 156 27.98 27.59 21.12
N ARG A 157 26.96 28.40 20.84
CA ARG A 157 25.68 27.94 20.29
C ARG A 157 25.48 28.48 18.87
N LYS A 158 24.99 27.63 17.99
CA LYS A 158 24.59 28.02 16.65
C LYS A 158 23.24 27.36 16.32
N ASN A 159 22.26 28.20 15.99
CA ASN A 159 21.00 27.68 15.46
C ASN A 159 21.25 27.12 14.08
N THR A 160 20.72 25.97 13.82
CA THR A 160 20.86 25.24 12.57
C THR A 160 19.51 24.65 12.17
N SER A 161 19.34 24.38 10.90
CA SER A 161 18.27 23.55 10.40
C SER A 161 18.84 22.20 9.99
N GLY A 162 18.09 21.16 10.19
CA GLY A 162 18.47 19.81 9.82
C GLY A 162 17.34 19.08 9.11
N TYR A 163 17.65 17.92 8.61
CA TYR A 163 16.65 17.02 8.06
C TYR A 163 16.00 16.23 9.19
N SER A 164 14.67 16.01 9.09
CA SER A 164 13.96 15.21 10.08
C SER A 164 14.30 13.72 9.95
N ALA A 165 14.46 13.23 8.72
CA ALA A 165 14.85 11.88 8.40
C ALA A 165 15.56 11.84 7.04
N ILE A 166 16.43 10.88 6.83
CA ILE A 166 17.01 10.51 5.54
C ILE A 166 16.51 9.11 5.23
N LYS A 167 15.66 9.00 4.21
CA LYS A 167 15.07 7.72 3.80
C LYS A 167 16.05 6.95 2.91
N HIS A 168 16.04 5.63 3.06
CA HIS A 168 16.80 4.72 2.22
C HIS A 168 15.88 3.62 1.69
N ARG A 169 16.06 3.24 0.43
CA ARG A 169 15.44 2.07 -0.20
C ARG A 169 16.54 1.27 -0.89
N SER A 170 16.63 -0.02 -0.61
CA SER A 170 17.68 -0.90 -1.17
C SER A 170 19.11 -0.37 -0.94
N LEU A 171 19.38 0.22 0.23
CA LEU A 171 20.64 0.83 0.64
C LEU A 171 21.00 2.16 -0.04
N GLU A 172 20.23 2.63 -1.01
CA GLU A 172 20.41 3.93 -1.65
C GLU A 172 19.55 5.00 -0.95
N ARG A 173 20.04 6.24 -0.89
CA ARG A 173 19.24 7.37 -0.39
C ARG A 173 18.14 7.68 -1.38
N VAL A 174 16.95 7.96 -0.86
CA VAL A 174 15.78 8.23 -1.68
C VAL A 174 15.10 9.52 -1.24
N VAL A 175 14.64 10.28 -2.22
CA VAL A 175 13.71 11.41 -2.05
C VAL A 175 12.53 11.17 -2.97
N THR A 176 11.33 11.33 -2.43
CA THR A 176 10.08 11.03 -3.15
C THR A 176 9.34 12.31 -3.51
N VAL A 177 8.98 12.43 -4.77
CA VAL A 177 8.01 13.42 -5.27
C VAL A 177 6.66 12.72 -5.38
N TYR A 178 5.66 13.22 -4.67
CA TYR A 178 4.36 12.54 -4.59
C TYR A 178 3.20 13.51 -4.65
N SER A 179 2.05 13.01 -5.10
CA SER A 179 0.79 13.75 -5.11
C SER A 179 -0.41 12.81 -5.10
N ALA A 180 -1.50 13.28 -4.52
CA ALA A 180 -2.82 12.73 -4.75
C ALA A 180 -3.40 13.23 -6.09
N ILE A 181 -4.51 12.64 -6.50
CA ILE A 181 -5.24 13.00 -7.72
C ILE A 181 -6.64 13.45 -7.33
N LEU A 182 -7.10 14.51 -7.98
CA LEU A 182 -8.44 15.06 -7.76
C LEU A 182 -9.54 14.05 -8.16
N PRO A 183 -10.65 14.00 -7.42
CA PRO A 183 -11.77 13.13 -7.77
C PRO A 183 -12.26 13.35 -9.18
N GLY A 184 -12.51 12.25 -9.91
CA GLY A 184 -12.98 12.28 -11.30
C GLY A 184 -11.88 12.16 -12.36
N TYR A 185 -10.61 12.15 -11.97
CA TYR A 185 -9.49 11.93 -12.88
C TYR A 185 -8.94 10.52 -12.76
N ASN A 186 -8.36 10.00 -13.83
CA ASN A 186 -7.76 8.67 -13.86
C ASN A 186 -6.26 8.74 -13.55
N ALA A 187 -5.86 8.07 -12.46
CA ALA A 187 -4.48 8.02 -12.00
C ALA A 187 -3.51 7.46 -13.05
N ALA A 188 -3.88 6.35 -13.68
CA ALA A 188 -3.02 5.70 -14.66
C ALA A 188 -2.81 6.58 -15.91
N GLU A 189 -3.81 7.33 -16.33
CA GLU A 189 -3.70 8.25 -17.46
C GLU A 189 -2.75 9.41 -17.17
N ILE A 190 -2.90 10.03 -15.99
CA ILE A 190 -2.02 11.12 -15.54
C ILE A 190 -0.58 10.66 -15.43
N VAL A 191 -0.34 9.50 -14.79
CA VAL A 191 1.01 8.96 -14.65
C VAL A 191 1.61 8.60 -16.01
N ASN A 192 0.82 8.07 -16.95
CA ASN A 192 1.29 7.81 -18.33
C ASN A 192 1.66 9.10 -19.05
N GLN A 193 0.90 10.18 -18.88
CA GLN A 193 1.25 11.49 -19.43
C GLN A 193 2.57 12.01 -18.84
N ILE A 194 2.77 11.85 -17.52
CA ILE A 194 4.04 12.20 -16.89
C ILE A 194 5.18 11.33 -17.43
N LYS A 195 5.00 10.00 -17.51
CA LYS A 195 6.00 9.07 -18.05
C LYS A 195 6.44 9.43 -19.46
N THR A 196 5.51 9.84 -20.32
CA THR A 196 5.82 10.22 -21.71
C THR A 196 6.65 11.50 -21.82
N GLN A 197 6.50 12.43 -20.89
CA GLN A 197 7.16 13.72 -20.94
C GLN A 197 8.41 13.81 -20.06
N ILE A 198 8.54 12.96 -19.04
CA ILE A 198 9.62 13.00 -18.07
C ILE A 198 10.99 12.65 -18.68
N ASP A 199 11.02 11.97 -19.80
CA ASP A 199 12.26 11.65 -20.54
C ASP A 199 12.98 12.93 -21.03
N ALA A 200 12.24 14.05 -21.15
CA ALA A 200 12.84 15.36 -21.45
C ALA A 200 13.53 16.00 -20.22
N PHE A 201 13.31 15.49 -19.03
CA PHE A 201 13.97 15.96 -17.83
C PHE A 201 15.42 15.45 -17.77
N GLN A 202 16.39 16.38 -17.75
CA GLN A 202 17.79 16.02 -17.66
C GLN A 202 18.16 15.64 -16.23
N LEU A 203 18.32 14.34 -16.00
CA LEU A 203 18.78 13.79 -14.74
C LEU A 203 20.31 13.67 -14.74
N PRO A 204 21.03 14.00 -13.63
CA PRO A 204 22.45 13.71 -13.48
C PRO A 204 22.76 12.20 -13.64
N ALA A 205 23.92 11.87 -14.15
CA ALA A 205 24.30 10.48 -14.48
C ALA A 205 24.42 9.55 -13.26
N ASP A 206 24.61 10.13 -12.07
CA ASP A 206 24.72 9.44 -10.77
C ASP A 206 23.36 9.26 -10.08
N MET A 207 22.27 9.75 -10.70
CA MET A 207 20.93 9.66 -10.14
C MET A 207 20.01 8.85 -11.03
N ARG A 208 19.00 8.24 -10.41
CA ARG A 208 17.96 7.48 -11.09
C ARG A 208 16.61 7.86 -10.53
N TYR A 209 15.58 7.76 -11.35
CA TYR A 209 14.20 7.89 -10.89
C TYR A 209 13.42 6.61 -11.18
N ARG A 210 12.39 6.35 -10.39
CA ARG A 210 11.46 5.24 -10.57
C ARG A 210 10.07 5.66 -10.14
N PHE A 211 9.08 5.29 -10.92
CA PHE A 211 7.67 5.37 -10.51
C PHE A 211 7.38 4.23 -9.55
N THR A 212 6.80 4.55 -8.41
CA THR A 212 6.50 3.63 -7.32
C THR A 212 5.09 3.87 -6.77
N GLY A 213 4.75 3.27 -5.64
CA GLY A 213 3.44 3.43 -5.02
C GLY A 213 2.34 2.68 -5.75
N GLU A 214 1.14 3.26 -5.81
CA GLU A 214 -0.05 2.60 -6.34
C GLU A 214 0.14 2.05 -7.77
N ILE A 215 0.82 2.79 -8.64
CA ILE A 215 1.02 2.38 -10.04
C ILE A 215 1.98 1.19 -10.16
N GLU A 216 3.08 1.17 -9.39
CA GLU A 216 3.99 0.02 -9.35
C GLU A 216 3.25 -1.24 -8.91
N GLU A 217 2.48 -1.15 -7.83
CA GLU A 217 1.69 -2.27 -7.32
C GLU A 217 0.61 -2.71 -8.32
N GLN A 218 -0.04 -1.77 -9.00
CA GLN A 218 -1.01 -2.09 -10.04
C GLN A 218 -0.38 -2.83 -11.22
N GLU A 219 0.80 -2.40 -11.69
CA GLU A 219 1.52 -3.04 -12.78
C GLU A 219 1.99 -4.46 -12.39
N GLU A 220 2.54 -4.63 -11.18
CA GLU A 220 2.95 -5.94 -10.65
C GLU A 220 1.74 -6.88 -10.48
N ASN A 221 0.67 -6.41 -9.88
CA ASN A 221 -0.56 -7.18 -9.70
C ASN A 221 -1.20 -7.56 -11.04
N MET A 222 -1.23 -6.66 -12.03
CA MET A 222 -1.75 -6.94 -13.37
C MET A 222 -0.91 -8.02 -14.05
N SER A 223 0.41 -7.93 -13.99
CA SER A 223 1.33 -8.92 -14.56
C SER A 223 1.15 -10.29 -13.91
N PHE A 224 1.11 -10.31 -12.57
CA PHE A 224 0.88 -11.55 -11.81
C PHE A 224 -0.47 -12.19 -12.12
N LEU A 225 -1.57 -11.42 -12.02
CA LEU A 225 -2.92 -11.93 -12.25
C LEU A 225 -3.18 -12.35 -13.69
N SER A 226 -2.57 -11.64 -14.67
CA SER A 226 -2.64 -12.03 -16.08
C SER A 226 -1.93 -13.36 -16.32
N SER A 227 -0.76 -13.54 -15.73
CA SER A 227 0.00 -14.80 -15.80
C SER A 227 -0.77 -15.92 -15.10
N ALA A 228 -1.32 -15.67 -13.92
CA ALA A 228 -2.13 -16.63 -13.17
C ALA A 228 -3.37 -17.06 -13.97
N LEU A 229 -4.07 -16.13 -14.63
CA LEU A 229 -5.21 -16.43 -15.50
C LEU A 229 -4.78 -17.33 -16.66
N LEU A 230 -3.66 -17.03 -17.30
CA LEU A 230 -3.15 -17.81 -18.43
C LEU A 230 -2.78 -19.25 -17.99
N TYR A 231 -2.08 -19.38 -16.87
CA TYR A 231 -1.75 -20.70 -16.30
C TYR A 231 -3.02 -21.47 -15.88
N ALA A 232 -4.00 -20.81 -15.29
CA ALA A 232 -5.27 -21.43 -14.92
C ALA A 232 -6.02 -21.94 -16.15
N LEU A 233 -6.12 -21.14 -17.22
CA LEU A 233 -6.75 -21.56 -18.48
C LEU A 233 -6.00 -22.72 -19.15
N PHE A 234 -4.67 -22.69 -19.12
CA PHE A 234 -3.85 -23.80 -19.63
C PHE A 234 -4.09 -25.09 -18.84
N LEU A 235 -4.09 -25.02 -17.51
CA LEU A 235 -4.35 -26.18 -16.64
C LEU A 235 -5.77 -26.75 -16.85
N ILE A 236 -6.77 -25.86 -16.96
CA ILE A 236 -8.14 -26.23 -17.30
C ILE A 236 -8.17 -26.95 -18.66
N LEU A 237 -7.49 -26.41 -19.67
CA LEU A 237 -7.41 -27.04 -20.99
C LEU A 237 -6.84 -28.46 -20.90
N VAL A 238 -5.69 -28.63 -20.23
CA VAL A 238 -5.06 -29.94 -20.06
C VAL A 238 -5.99 -30.93 -19.36
N LEU A 239 -6.59 -30.51 -18.23
CA LEU A 239 -7.55 -31.35 -17.50
C LEU A 239 -8.75 -31.77 -18.35
N LEU A 240 -9.30 -30.81 -19.13
CA LEU A 240 -10.44 -31.09 -19.99
C LEU A 240 -10.08 -32.02 -21.17
N VAL A 241 -8.88 -31.87 -21.75
CA VAL A 241 -8.40 -32.78 -22.80
C VAL A 241 -8.27 -34.22 -22.25
N LEU A 242 -7.71 -34.35 -21.05
CA LEU A 242 -7.60 -35.65 -20.37
C LEU A 242 -8.97 -36.25 -20.04
N GLN A 243 -9.89 -35.39 -19.55
CA GLN A 243 -11.26 -35.81 -19.18
C GLN A 243 -12.08 -36.32 -20.37
N PHE A 244 -12.06 -35.57 -21.48
CA PHE A 244 -12.92 -35.86 -22.64
C PHE A 244 -12.24 -36.71 -23.72
N ASN A 245 -10.95 -36.99 -23.58
CA ASN A 245 -10.13 -37.63 -24.60
C ASN A 245 -10.38 -37.07 -26.01
N SER A 246 -10.54 -35.76 -26.09
CA SER A 246 -10.90 -35.03 -27.31
C SER A 246 -10.39 -33.58 -27.19
N VAL A 247 -9.93 -33.01 -28.28
CA VAL A 247 -9.44 -31.62 -28.31
C VAL A 247 -10.58 -30.63 -28.58
N SER A 248 -11.57 -31.00 -29.38
CA SER A 248 -12.66 -30.10 -29.79
C SER A 248 -13.57 -29.66 -28.62
N LYS A 249 -13.86 -30.56 -27.69
CA LYS A 249 -14.76 -30.27 -26.56
C LYS A 249 -14.19 -29.26 -25.59
N PRO A 250 -12.92 -29.35 -25.16
CA PRO A 250 -12.28 -28.32 -24.35
C PRO A 250 -12.31 -26.94 -24.99
N PHE A 251 -12.12 -26.82 -26.29
CA PHE A 251 -12.19 -25.53 -26.98
C PHE A 251 -13.57 -24.88 -26.90
N ILE A 252 -14.66 -25.67 -26.96
CA ILE A 252 -16.02 -25.14 -26.80
C ILE A 252 -16.20 -24.57 -25.36
N ILE A 253 -15.65 -25.26 -24.35
CA ILE A 253 -15.72 -24.82 -22.96
C ILE A 253 -14.90 -23.55 -22.77
N LEU A 254 -13.68 -23.49 -23.29
CA LEU A 254 -12.84 -22.28 -23.24
C LEU A 254 -13.52 -21.09 -23.92
N PHE A 255 -14.17 -21.31 -25.07
CA PHE A 255 -14.92 -20.26 -25.72
C PHE A 255 -16.06 -19.70 -24.85
N SER A 256 -16.73 -20.56 -24.07
CA SER A 256 -17.75 -20.11 -23.12
C SER A 256 -17.18 -19.23 -21.99
N ILE A 257 -15.93 -19.47 -21.57
CA ILE A 257 -15.23 -18.59 -20.62
C ILE A 257 -15.03 -17.21 -21.22
N PHE A 258 -14.54 -17.12 -22.46
CA PHE A 258 -14.39 -15.84 -23.14
C PHE A 258 -15.72 -15.08 -23.28
N MET A 259 -16.81 -15.78 -23.58
CA MET A 259 -18.14 -15.18 -23.62
C MET A 259 -18.59 -14.66 -22.26
N SER A 260 -18.19 -15.30 -21.16
CA SER A 260 -18.51 -14.83 -19.82
C SER A 260 -17.82 -13.52 -19.45
N PHE A 261 -16.63 -13.24 -19.98
CA PHE A 261 -15.93 -11.95 -19.77
C PHE A 261 -16.74 -10.79 -20.32
N THR A 262 -17.44 -11.00 -21.45
CA THR A 262 -18.36 -9.99 -21.99
C THR A 262 -19.42 -9.58 -20.97
N GLY A 263 -19.94 -10.55 -20.20
CA GLY A 263 -20.89 -10.29 -19.11
C GLY A 263 -20.30 -9.44 -17.98
N VAL A 264 -19.03 -9.69 -17.60
CA VAL A 264 -18.33 -8.92 -16.56
C VAL A 264 -18.17 -7.46 -17.00
N PHE A 265 -17.63 -7.22 -18.21
CA PHE A 265 -17.42 -5.87 -18.71
C PHE A 265 -18.73 -5.12 -18.95
N LEU A 266 -19.76 -5.81 -19.47
CA LEU A 266 -21.09 -5.24 -19.62
C LEU A 266 -21.66 -4.83 -18.23
N GLY A 267 -21.48 -5.67 -17.22
CA GLY A 267 -21.90 -5.38 -15.85
C GLY A 267 -21.22 -4.13 -15.29
N LEU A 268 -19.90 -4.00 -15.45
CA LEU A 268 -19.16 -2.81 -15.00
C LEU A 268 -19.70 -1.53 -15.67
N VAL A 269 -19.99 -1.60 -16.98
CA VAL A 269 -20.53 -0.45 -17.73
C VAL A 269 -21.96 -0.11 -17.27
N VAL A 270 -22.84 -1.10 -17.15
CA VAL A 270 -24.26 -0.88 -16.78
C VAL A 270 -24.39 -0.31 -15.37
N PHE A 271 -23.58 -0.82 -14.42
CA PHE A 271 -23.61 -0.35 -13.04
C PHE A 271 -22.67 0.83 -12.76
N ASN A 272 -22.00 1.36 -13.79
CA ASN A 272 -21.03 2.46 -13.68
C ASN A 272 -19.97 2.23 -12.59
N MET A 273 -19.48 0.99 -12.52
CA MET A 273 -18.47 0.60 -11.55
C MET A 273 -17.06 0.78 -12.14
N THR A 274 -16.12 1.22 -11.30
CA THR A 274 -14.72 1.36 -11.71
C THR A 274 -14.06 -0.01 -11.82
N PHE A 275 -13.17 -0.16 -12.81
CA PHE A 275 -12.36 -1.35 -12.95
C PHE A 275 -11.23 -1.32 -11.91
N VAL A 276 -11.37 -2.10 -10.83
CA VAL A 276 -10.32 -2.29 -9.83
C VAL A 276 -9.54 -3.55 -10.19
N ILE A 277 -8.26 -3.40 -10.55
CA ILE A 277 -7.42 -4.47 -11.11
C ILE A 277 -7.50 -5.75 -10.27
N ILE A 278 -7.17 -5.67 -8.99
CA ILE A 278 -7.11 -6.84 -8.10
C ILE A 278 -8.49 -7.50 -7.97
N MET A 279 -9.51 -6.72 -7.63
CA MET A 279 -10.86 -7.27 -7.38
C MET A 279 -11.49 -7.82 -8.65
N THR A 280 -11.40 -7.08 -9.76
CA THR A 280 -12.01 -7.49 -11.02
C THR A 280 -11.31 -8.71 -11.62
N MET A 281 -9.97 -8.76 -11.61
CA MET A 281 -9.21 -9.90 -12.12
C MET A 281 -9.41 -11.16 -11.28
N MET A 282 -9.43 -11.05 -9.95
CA MET A 282 -9.78 -12.19 -9.09
C MET A 282 -11.21 -12.68 -9.36
N GLY A 283 -12.15 -11.75 -9.58
CA GLY A 283 -13.51 -12.08 -9.98
C GLY A 283 -13.57 -12.83 -11.32
N ILE A 284 -12.81 -12.42 -12.31
CA ILE A 284 -12.68 -13.06 -13.62
C ILE A 284 -12.11 -14.48 -13.49
N ILE A 285 -11.06 -14.68 -12.69
CA ILE A 285 -10.46 -16.00 -12.46
C ILE A 285 -11.46 -16.92 -11.76
N SER A 286 -12.16 -16.44 -10.75
CA SER A 286 -13.20 -17.21 -10.05
C SER A 286 -14.37 -17.57 -10.95
N LEU A 287 -14.82 -16.62 -11.78
CA LEU A 287 -15.90 -16.83 -12.75
C LEU A 287 -15.53 -17.90 -13.78
N ALA A 288 -14.28 -17.91 -14.25
CA ALA A 288 -13.81 -18.94 -15.18
C ALA A 288 -14.04 -20.36 -14.62
N GLY A 289 -13.73 -20.59 -13.33
CA GLY A 289 -13.97 -21.87 -12.66
C GLY A 289 -15.47 -22.26 -12.61
N ILE A 290 -16.36 -21.31 -12.31
CA ILE A 290 -17.81 -21.54 -12.24
C ILE A 290 -18.36 -21.87 -13.64
N VAL A 291 -17.94 -21.13 -14.66
CA VAL A 291 -18.37 -21.34 -16.05
C VAL A 291 -17.92 -22.70 -16.57
N VAL A 292 -16.67 -23.09 -16.29
CA VAL A 292 -16.14 -24.42 -16.66
C VAL A 292 -16.99 -25.51 -16.06
N ASN A 293 -17.26 -25.47 -14.76
CA ASN A 293 -18.06 -26.49 -14.08
C ASN A 293 -19.44 -26.66 -14.74
N ASN A 294 -20.15 -25.57 -14.99
CA ASN A 294 -21.47 -25.62 -15.63
C ASN A 294 -21.42 -26.14 -17.07
N SER A 295 -20.39 -25.72 -17.83
CA SER A 295 -20.19 -26.12 -19.23
C SER A 295 -19.80 -27.59 -19.36
N VAL A 296 -18.95 -28.11 -18.47
CA VAL A 296 -18.55 -29.51 -18.42
C VAL A 296 -19.78 -30.40 -18.19
N VAL A 297 -20.61 -30.09 -17.18
CA VAL A 297 -21.81 -30.88 -16.84
C VAL A 297 -22.83 -30.91 -18.01
N LEU A 298 -23.00 -29.80 -18.73
CA LEU A 298 -23.87 -29.71 -19.87
C LEU A 298 -23.35 -30.54 -21.06
N LEU A 299 -22.06 -30.38 -21.36
CA LEU A 299 -21.42 -31.05 -22.48
C LEU A 299 -21.31 -32.54 -22.28
N ASP A 300 -20.94 -33.00 -21.08
CA ASP A 300 -20.87 -34.42 -20.71
C ASP A 300 -22.25 -35.10 -20.84
N TYR A 301 -23.28 -34.46 -20.31
CA TYR A 301 -24.64 -34.99 -20.45
C TYR A 301 -25.13 -35.03 -21.90
N THR A 302 -24.79 -34.03 -22.70
CA THR A 302 -25.12 -34.03 -24.13
C THR A 302 -24.40 -35.19 -24.86
N GLN A 303 -23.14 -35.41 -24.53
CA GLN A 303 -22.37 -36.53 -25.05
C GLN A 303 -23.00 -37.88 -24.70
N LEU A 304 -23.39 -38.06 -23.43
CA LEU A 304 -24.10 -39.26 -22.98
C LEU A 304 -25.38 -39.49 -23.77
N LEU A 305 -26.13 -38.46 -24.11
CA LEU A 305 -27.32 -38.61 -24.94
C LEU A 305 -27.00 -38.99 -26.37
N LEU A 306 -25.93 -38.49 -26.95
CA LEU A 306 -25.44 -38.86 -28.28
C LEU A 306 -25.01 -40.34 -28.31
N ASP A 307 -24.24 -40.78 -27.31
CA ASP A 307 -23.76 -42.15 -27.23
C ASP A 307 -24.92 -43.13 -27.04
N ARG A 308 -25.88 -42.82 -26.18
CA ARG A 308 -27.12 -43.64 -26.04
C ARG A 308 -27.92 -43.75 -27.34
N ARG A 309 -27.92 -42.73 -28.20
CA ARG A 309 -28.59 -42.77 -29.49
C ARG A 309 -27.81 -43.63 -30.49
N ARG A 310 -26.48 -43.56 -30.50
CA ARG A 310 -25.65 -44.44 -31.31
C ARG A 310 -25.85 -45.92 -30.96
N ASP A 311 -25.83 -46.21 -29.66
CA ASP A 311 -26.09 -47.56 -29.15
C ASP A 311 -27.48 -48.09 -29.58
N LYS A 312 -28.50 -47.22 -29.51
CA LYS A 312 -29.85 -47.59 -29.92
C LYS A 312 -29.97 -47.95 -31.39
N HIS A 313 -29.19 -47.26 -32.25
CA HIS A 313 -29.16 -47.51 -33.69
C HIS A 313 -28.12 -48.58 -34.06
N ARG A 314 -27.38 -49.18 -33.11
CA ARG A 314 -26.28 -50.12 -33.33
C ARG A 314 -25.21 -49.59 -34.29
N LEU A 315 -24.97 -48.30 -34.25
CA LEU A 315 -23.99 -47.61 -35.10
C LEU A 315 -22.61 -47.71 -34.47
N GLU A 316 -21.61 -47.93 -35.30
CA GLU A 316 -20.21 -47.91 -34.88
C GLU A 316 -19.79 -46.51 -34.37
N TYR A 317 -18.83 -46.41 -33.48
CA TYR A 317 -18.45 -45.15 -32.78
C TYR A 317 -18.08 -44.00 -33.75
N ASP A 318 -17.62 -44.30 -34.93
CA ASP A 318 -17.21 -43.36 -35.99
C ASP A 318 -18.36 -42.91 -36.91
N TYR A 319 -19.56 -43.48 -36.76
CA TYR A 319 -20.70 -43.09 -37.62
C TYR A 319 -21.31 -41.75 -37.21
N HIS A 320 -21.44 -40.83 -38.14
CA HIS A 320 -22.06 -39.54 -37.88
C HIS A 320 -23.59 -39.68 -37.83
N LEU A 321 -24.16 -39.31 -36.67
CA LEU A 321 -25.61 -39.19 -36.51
C LEU A 321 -26.16 -38.06 -37.42
N ASP A 322 -27.42 -38.25 -37.86
CA ASP A 322 -28.10 -37.22 -38.62
C ASP A 322 -28.19 -35.88 -37.85
N ARG A 323 -28.09 -34.76 -38.56
CA ARG A 323 -28.14 -33.41 -37.95
C ARG A 323 -29.37 -33.18 -37.09
N SER A 324 -30.51 -33.74 -37.44
CA SER A 324 -31.75 -33.63 -36.68
C SER A 324 -31.65 -34.34 -35.33
N GLU A 325 -30.97 -35.50 -35.27
CA GLU A 325 -30.77 -36.25 -34.06
C GLU A 325 -29.76 -35.57 -33.13
N ILE A 326 -28.68 -35.03 -33.68
CA ILE A 326 -27.71 -34.22 -32.93
C ILE A 326 -28.40 -33.00 -32.32
N PHE A 327 -29.17 -32.26 -33.10
CA PHE A 327 -29.92 -31.13 -32.63
C PHE A 327 -30.89 -31.48 -31.49
N ASN A 328 -31.64 -32.52 -31.67
CA ASN A 328 -32.57 -33.05 -30.64
C ASN A 328 -31.84 -33.52 -29.37
N ALA A 329 -30.62 -34.06 -29.49
CA ALA A 329 -29.83 -34.46 -28.34
C ALA A 329 -29.37 -33.20 -27.56
N ILE A 330 -28.91 -32.18 -28.25
CA ILE A 330 -28.49 -30.90 -27.67
C ILE A 330 -29.67 -30.22 -26.96
N VAL A 331 -30.82 -30.11 -27.61
CA VAL A 331 -32.04 -29.52 -27.03
C VAL A 331 -32.49 -30.27 -25.78
N ASN A 332 -32.53 -31.62 -25.85
CA ASN A 332 -32.93 -32.45 -24.71
C ASN A 332 -31.90 -32.39 -23.58
N GLY A 333 -30.60 -32.32 -23.89
CA GLY A 333 -29.52 -32.12 -22.93
C GLY A 333 -29.66 -30.77 -22.20
N GLY A 334 -29.91 -29.71 -22.99
CA GLY A 334 -30.17 -28.37 -22.45
C GLY A 334 -31.41 -28.36 -21.54
N LYS A 335 -32.54 -28.91 -21.98
CA LYS A 335 -33.77 -28.99 -21.16
C LYS A 335 -33.58 -29.74 -19.86
N ALA A 336 -32.88 -30.87 -19.86
CA ALA A 336 -32.65 -31.68 -18.67
C ALA A 336 -31.72 -30.99 -17.65
N ARG A 337 -30.74 -30.24 -18.14
CA ARG A 337 -29.73 -29.55 -17.29
C ARG A 337 -30.06 -28.09 -17.01
N LEU A 338 -31.07 -27.49 -17.65
CA LEU A 338 -31.44 -26.11 -17.45
C LEU A 338 -31.72 -25.77 -15.98
N ARG A 339 -32.50 -26.62 -15.32
CA ARG A 339 -32.91 -26.41 -13.93
C ARG A 339 -31.70 -26.41 -12.94
N PRO A 340 -30.81 -27.42 -12.94
CA PRO A 340 -29.59 -27.38 -12.11
C PRO A 340 -28.70 -26.20 -12.39
N VAL A 341 -28.43 -25.86 -13.67
CA VAL A 341 -27.55 -24.75 -14.05
C VAL A 341 -28.13 -23.40 -13.63
N LEU A 342 -29.44 -23.18 -13.85
CA LEU A 342 -30.09 -21.95 -13.38
C LEU A 342 -30.09 -21.86 -11.85
N LEU A 343 -30.30 -22.97 -11.16
CA LEU A 343 -30.29 -22.98 -9.69
C LEU A 343 -28.91 -22.60 -9.16
N THR A 344 -27.83 -23.17 -9.69
CA THR A 344 -26.46 -22.82 -9.27
C THR A 344 -26.14 -21.37 -9.58
N ALA A 345 -26.52 -20.86 -10.77
CA ALA A 345 -26.31 -19.46 -11.11
C ALA A 345 -27.07 -18.52 -10.17
N ILE A 346 -28.34 -18.77 -9.93
CA ILE A 346 -29.19 -17.95 -9.05
C ILE A 346 -28.67 -17.98 -7.60
N THR A 347 -28.32 -19.15 -7.07
CA THR A 347 -27.81 -19.26 -5.70
C THR A 347 -26.46 -18.57 -5.54
N THR A 348 -25.57 -18.64 -6.54
CA THR A 348 -24.30 -17.92 -6.53
C THR A 348 -24.53 -16.40 -6.55
N VAL A 349 -25.40 -15.91 -7.42
CA VAL A 349 -25.74 -14.48 -7.49
C VAL A 349 -26.34 -14.01 -6.17
N LEU A 350 -27.35 -14.72 -5.64
CA LEU A 350 -27.99 -14.36 -4.38
C LEU A 350 -27.02 -14.42 -3.20
N GLY A 351 -26.06 -15.36 -3.19
CA GLY A 351 -25.03 -15.45 -2.16
C GLY A 351 -24.04 -14.28 -2.19
N LEU A 352 -23.81 -13.69 -3.38
CA LEU A 352 -22.87 -12.56 -3.56
C LEU A 352 -23.54 -11.18 -3.42
N ILE A 353 -24.88 -11.09 -3.53
CA ILE A 353 -25.60 -9.81 -3.39
C ILE A 353 -25.27 -9.08 -2.07
N PRO A 354 -25.28 -9.73 -0.89
CA PRO A 354 -24.96 -9.04 0.36
C PRO A 354 -23.57 -8.38 0.34
N LEU A 355 -22.60 -9.09 -0.26
CA LEU A 355 -21.24 -8.56 -0.42
C LEU A 355 -21.19 -7.39 -1.41
N ALA A 356 -21.91 -7.50 -2.52
CA ALA A 356 -21.95 -6.46 -3.57
C ALA A 356 -22.64 -5.17 -3.08
N VAL A 357 -23.64 -5.27 -2.21
CA VAL A 357 -24.39 -4.13 -1.65
C VAL A 357 -23.72 -3.60 -0.37
N GLY A 358 -22.67 -4.25 0.12
CA GLY A 358 -21.98 -3.83 1.35
C GLY A 358 -22.79 -4.11 2.62
N LEU A 359 -23.71 -5.07 2.58
CA LEU A 359 -24.46 -5.52 3.76
C LEU A 359 -23.52 -6.25 4.72
N ASN A 360 -23.03 -5.51 5.69
CA ASN A 360 -22.15 -6.04 6.75
C ASN A 360 -23.01 -6.38 7.98
N ILE A 361 -23.49 -7.61 8.04
CA ILE A 361 -24.26 -8.08 9.21
C ILE A 361 -23.24 -8.63 10.22
N ASN A 362 -22.94 -7.81 11.22
CA ASN A 362 -22.04 -8.18 12.29
C ASN A 362 -22.77 -9.03 13.34
N PHE A 363 -22.83 -10.33 13.14
CA PHE A 363 -23.52 -11.28 14.03
C PHE A 363 -22.95 -11.27 15.46
N PHE A 364 -21.66 -10.92 15.63
CA PHE A 364 -21.02 -10.89 16.94
C PHE A 364 -21.32 -9.62 17.73
N SER A 365 -21.62 -8.49 17.09
CA SER A 365 -21.95 -7.25 17.80
C SER A 365 -23.35 -7.27 18.45
N LEU A 366 -24.20 -8.21 18.08
CA LEU A 366 -25.50 -8.41 18.73
C LEU A 366 -25.37 -9.04 20.14
N PHE A 367 -24.22 -9.65 20.45
CA PHE A 367 -23.99 -10.37 21.70
C PHE A 367 -22.90 -9.78 22.59
N THR A 368 -22.15 -8.77 22.15
CA THR A 368 -21.10 -8.11 22.96
C THR A 368 -21.31 -6.61 22.97
N THR A 369 -21.90 -6.11 24.03
CA THR A 369 -21.86 -4.70 24.39
C THR A 369 -20.43 -4.35 24.81
N GLY A 370 -19.63 -3.74 23.94
CA GLY A 370 -18.42 -3.08 24.36
C GLY A 370 -17.12 -3.28 23.59
N ALA A 371 -17.08 -4.11 22.58
CA ALA A 371 -15.90 -4.18 21.69
C ALA A 371 -16.33 -3.90 20.26
N VAL A 372 -15.86 -2.79 19.70
CA VAL A 372 -15.96 -2.52 18.27
C VAL A 372 -14.99 -3.47 17.57
N SER A 373 -15.46 -4.67 17.29
CA SER A 373 -14.74 -5.61 16.43
C SER A 373 -14.98 -5.18 15.00
N TYR A 374 -14.02 -4.50 14.40
CA TYR A 374 -13.96 -4.34 12.96
C TYR A 374 -13.62 -5.71 12.35
N THR A 375 -14.57 -6.61 12.33
CA THR A 375 -14.49 -7.77 11.45
C THR A 375 -14.80 -7.28 10.05
N HIS A 376 -13.82 -6.68 9.43
CA HIS A 376 -13.81 -6.65 7.99
C HIS A 376 -13.78 -8.10 7.53
N LEU A 377 -14.74 -8.49 6.71
CA LEU A 377 -14.64 -9.63 5.83
C LEU A 377 -13.66 -9.34 4.67
N THR A 378 -12.60 -8.64 4.98
CA THR A 378 -11.36 -8.70 4.26
C THR A 378 -10.60 -9.84 4.90
N LEU A 379 -10.15 -10.78 4.09
CA LEU A 379 -9.20 -11.81 4.50
C LEU A 379 -8.25 -11.25 5.55
N PRO A 380 -7.96 -11.97 6.64
CA PRO A 380 -7.06 -11.49 7.67
C PRO A 380 -5.65 -11.45 7.10
N THR A 381 -5.28 -10.35 6.47
CA THR A 381 -3.90 -10.01 6.15
C THR A 381 -3.27 -9.13 7.20
N SER A 382 -3.89 -8.99 8.35
CA SER A 382 -3.26 -8.37 9.50
C SER A 382 -2.61 -9.42 10.38
N TYR A 383 -1.47 -9.94 9.97
CA TYR A 383 -0.44 -10.25 10.93
C TYR A 383 0.31 -8.95 11.20
N ALA A 384 -0.21 -8.18 12.14
CA ALA A 384 0.61 -7.23 12.85
C ALA A 384 1.50 -8.05 13.80
N VAL A 385 2.79 -8.02 13.57
CA VAL A 385 3.83 -8.25 14.56
C VAL A 385 4.38 -6.90 14.95
#